data_ecfbfd69c6d168029604e88c92e33f20
#
_entry.id   ecfbfd69c6d168029604e88c92e33f20
#
_cell.length_a   1.000
_cell.length_b   1.000
_cell.length_c   1.000
_cell.angle_alpha   90.00
_cell.angle_beta   90.00
_cell.angle_gamma   90.00
#
_symmetry.space_group_name_H-M   'P 1'
#
loop_
_entity.id
_entity.type
_entity.pdbx_description
1 polymer ?
#
loop_
_entity_poly.entity_id
_entity_poly.type
_entity_poly.pdbx_seq_one_letter_code
_entity_poly.pdbx_strand_id
1 'polypeptide(L)'
;RRRSPQTFQQEVRGLGSGFLISSDGFIVTNDHVAGSATKIIVTTSGGKQYDARIVGTDATSDIALLKIDAKDLPYLSLGNSDDVMVGEWAIALGNPFGLFDINANPTVTVGVISNTGVNLQPTDRRVYRGMLQTDAAISSGNSGGPLVNTLGQVIGVNATIYSTSNSRMGAGSIGIGFAIPINRARSVIEDLKKNGSI
;
A
#
# COMPACT_ATOMS: atom_id res chain seq x y z
N ARG A 1 -7.70 39.27 32.17
CA ARG A 1 -6.66 38.60 31.35
C ARG A 1 -7.30 37.44 30.66
N ARG A 2 -7.57 37.58 29.36
CA ARG A 2 -8.07 36.46 28.53
C ARG A 2 -6.89 35.52 28.24
N ARG A 3 -6.96 34.28 28.69
CA ARG A 3 -6.04 33.22 28.28
C ARG A 3 -6.34 32.84 26.83
N SER A 4 -5.37 32.96 25.95
CA SER A 4 -5.43 32.44 24.57
C SER A 4 -5.59 30.94 24.63
N PRO A 5 -6.44 30.33 23.78
CA PRO A 5 -6.53 28.88 23.70
C PRO A 5 -5.18 28.34 23.22
N GLN A 6 -4.54 27.48 24.02
CA GLN A 6 -3.40 26.70 23.58
C GLN A 6 -3.91 25.62 22.65
N THR A 7 -3.59 25.75 21.38
CA THR A 7 -3.85 24.70 20.37
C THR A 7 -2.82 23.59 20.62
N PHE A 8 -3.24 22.48 21.19
CA PHE A 8 -2.43 21.28 21.26
C PHE A 8 -2.43 20.64 19.88
N GLN A 9 -1.30 20.64 19.19
CA GLN A 9 -1.10 19.78 18.01
C GLN A 9 -0.84 18.36 18.51
N GLN A 10 -1.80 17.47 18.28
CA GLN A 10 -1.62 16.04 18.54
C GLN A 10 -0.97 15.42 17.30
N GLU A 11 0.27 14.91 17.44
CA GLU A 11 0.93 14.15 16.38
C GLU A 11 0.26 12.78 16.29
N VAL A 12 -0.43 12.51 15.17
CA VAL A 12 -0.99 11.20 14.86
C VAL A 12 -0.03 10.51 13.89
N ARG A 13 0.54 9.38 14.30
CA ARG A 13 1.40 8.55 13.45
C ARG A 13 0.57 7.47 12.80
N GLY A 14 0.48 7.50 11.46
CA GLY A 14 -0.04 6.42 10.66
C GLY A 14 1.11 5.49 10.21
N LEU A 15 0.83 4.21 10.10
CA LEU A 15 1.75 3.20 9.58
C LEU A 15 1.15 2.58 8.33
N GLY A 16 2.01 2.26 7.37
CA GLY A 16 1.63 1.57 6.14
C GLY A 16 2.86 1.08 5.40
N SER A 17 2.64 0.47 4.27
CA SER A 17 3.67 -0.05 3.39
C SER A 17 3.65 0.64 2.05
N GLY A 18 4.73 0.46 1.29
CA GLY A 18 4.86 0.88 -0.09
C GLY A 18 5.98 0.10 -0.76
N PHE A 19 6.15 0.30 -2.05
CA PHE A 19 7.24 -0.30 -2.79
C PHE A 19 7.78 0.62 -3.87
N LEU A 20 9.09 0.53 -4.09
CA LEU A 20 9.77 1.27 -5.15
C LEU A 20 9.45 0.67 -6.51
N ILE A 21 9.17 1.54 -7.48
CA ILE A 21 8.87 1.19 -8.87
C ILE A 21 9.91 1.74 -9.86
N SER A 22 10.92 2.46 -9.37
CA SER A 22 12.01 2.98 -10.17
C SER A 22 13.27 3.24 -9.34
N SER A 23 14.42 3.21 -9.97
CA SER A 23 15.73 3.43 -9.33
C SER A 23 15.94 4.85 -8.85
N ASP A 24 15.18 5.80 -9.34
CA ASP A 24 15.24 7.22 -8.95
C ASP A 24 14.29 7.58 -7.80
N GLY A 25 13.55 6.59 -7.23
CA GLY A 25 12.83 6.75 -5.99
C GLY A 25 11.33 7.03 -6.08
N PHE A 26 10.66 6.64 -7.17
CA PHE A 26 9.19 6.61 -7.18
C PHE A 26 8.68 5.41 -6.36
N ILE A 27 7.66 5.67 -5.51
CA ILE A 27 7.07 4.70 -4.60
C ILE A 27 5.56 4.71 -4.78
N VAL A 28 5.00 3.51 -4.83
CA VAL A 28 3.54 3.29 -4.81
C VAL A 28 3.11 2.88 -3.41
N THR A 29 2.01 3.45 -2.96
CA THR A 29 1.29 3.08 -1.74
C THR A 29 -0.21 3.35 -1.91
N ASN A 30 -1.02 3.13 -0.86
CA ASN A 30 -2.41 3.53 -0.88
C ASN A 30 -2.61 5.01 -0.52
N ASP A 31 -3.68 5.62 -1.06
CA ASP A 31 -4.11 6.97 -0.69
C ASP A 31 -4.47 7.04 0.80
N HIS A 32 -5.18 6.06 1.35
CA HIS A 32 -5.54 6.06 2.77
C HIS A 32 -4.33 5.94 3.72
N VAL A 33 -3.16 5.51 3.21
CA VAL A 33 -1.91 5.47 3.97
C VAL A 33 -1.21 6.82 3.96
N ALA A 34 -1.12 7.48 2.81
CA ALA A 34 -0.26 8.65 2.62
C ALA A 34 -0.98 9.92 2.21
N GLY A 35 -2.20 9.85 1.63
CA GLY A 35 -2.85 10.97 0.96
C GLY A 35 -3.19 12.17 1.84
N SER A 36 -3.38 11.97 3.14
CA SER A 36 -3.67 13.03 4.12
C SER A 36 -2.48 13.39 5.02
N ALA A 37 -1.31 12.78 4.80
CA ALA A 37 -0.14 12.98 5.64
C ALA A 37 0.50 14.35 5.39
N THR A 38 0.81 15.07 6.45
CA THR A 38 1.55 16.35 6.39
C THR A 38 3.06 16.13 6.29
N LYS A 39 3.55 15.00 6.76
CA LYS A 39 4.94 14.57 6.66
C LYS A 39 4.98 13.06 6.42
N ILE A 40 5.81 12.64 5.46
CA ILE A 40 6.01 11.24 5.13
C ILE A 40 7.48 10.89 5.25
N ILE A 41 7.77 9.87 6.05
CA ILE A 41 9.10 9.30 6.16
C ILE A 41 9.03 7.88 5.59
N VAL A 42 9.87 7.59 4.62
CA VAL A 42 10.02 6.26 4.03
C VAL A 42 11.27 5.62 4.62
N THR A 43 11.11 4.45 5.23
CA THR A 43 12.21 3.61 5.67
C THR A 43 12.36 2.45 4.69
N THR A 44 13.51 2.36 4.03
CA THR A 44 13.80 1.28 3.07
C THR A 44 14.27 0.03 3.79
N SER A 45 14.23 -1.13 3.11
CA SER A 45 14.90 -2.34 3.54
C SER A 45 16.38 -2.04 3.81
N GLY A 46 16.86 -2.38 5.00
CA GLY A 46 18.18 -1.95 5.48
C GLY A 46 18.18 -0.71 6.37
N GLY A 47 17.01 -0.12 6.66
CA GLY A 47 16.83 0.90 7.72
C GLY A 47 17.12 2.34 7.31
N LYS A 48 17.48 2.61 6.06
CA LYS A 48 17.73 3.99 5.61
C LYS A 48 16.42 4.75 5.47
N GLN A 49 16.37 5.96 6.05
CA GLN A 49 15.19 6.82 6.04
C GLN A 49 15.35 7.96 5.04
N TYR A 50 14.24 8.34 4.43
CA TYR A 50 14.12 9.44 3.48
C TYR A 50 12.85 10.23 3.74
N ASP A 51 12.92 11.55 3.65
CA ASP A 51 11.72 12.36 3.52
C ASP A 51 11.12 12.13 2.12
N ALA A 52 9.82 11.88 2.08
CA ALA A 52 9.09 11.68 0.85
C ALA A 52 8.10 12.81 0.61
N ARG A 53 7.93 13.16 -0.66
CA ARG A 53 6.85 14.06 -1.10
C ARG A 53 5.78 13.30 -1.87
N ILE A 54 4.55 13.74 -1.76
CA ILE A 54 3.43 13.25 -2.57
C ILE A 54 3.61 13.84 -3.98
N VAL A 55 3.65 12.98 -4.99
CA VAL A 55 3.59 13.35 -6.41
C VAL A 55 2.14 13.54 -6.83
N GLY A 56 1.27 12.65 -6.37
CA GLY A 56 -0.16 12.71 -6.58
C GLY A 56 -0.89 11.59 -5.88
N THR A 57 -2.21 11.76 -5.73
CA THR A 57 -3.10 10.79 -5.10
C THR A 57 -4.41 10.66 -5.87
N ASP A 58 -4.98 9.47 -5.85
CA ASP A 58 -6.34 9.21 -6.28
C ASP A 58 -7.10 8.45 -5.17
N ALA A 59 -7.97 9.17 -4.49
CA ALA A 59 -8.76 8.63 -3.40
C ALA A 59 -9.79 7.58 -3.88
N THR A 60 -10.23 7.68 -5.13
CA THR A 60 -11.22 6.75 -5.70
C THR A 60 -10.64 5.36 -5.93
N SER A 61 -9.44 5.28 -6.49
CA SER A 61 -8.72 4.02 -6.70
C SER A 61 -7.88 3.60 -5.51
N ASP A 62 -7.76 4.46 -4.50
CA ASP A 62 -6.93 4.26 -3.30
C ASP A 62 -5.43 4.08 -3.63
N ILE A 63 -4.92 4.87 -4.57
CA ILE A 63 -3.51 4.85 -4.97
C ILE A 63 -2.87 6.21 -4.69
N ALA A 64 -1.67 6.18 -4.13
CA ALA A 64 -0.79 7.34 -3.98
C ALA A 64 0.58 7.06 -4.59
N LEU A 65 1.12 8.07 -5.24
CA LEU A 65 2.48 8.07 -5.79
C LEU A 65 3.34 9.03 -4.99
N LEU A 66 4.42 8.49 -4.43
CA LEU A 66 5.39 9.26 -3.66
C LEU A 66 6.73 9.33 -4.39
N LYS A 67 7.57 10.28 -3.97
CA LYS A 67 8.94 10.43 -4.48
C LYS A 67 9.90 10.71 -3.32
N ILE A 68 11.00 9.98 -3.29
CA ILE A 68 12.15 10.25 -2.43
C ILE A 68 13.34 10.69 -3.29
N ASP A 69 14.23 11.52 -2.72
CA ASP A 69 15.45 11.95 -3.39
C ASP A 69 16.56 10.95 -3.15
N ALA A 70 16.64 9.96 -4.04
CA ALA A 70 17.65 8.91 -4.03
C ALA A 70 17.89 8.41 -5.45
N LYS A 71 19.02 7.72 -5.66
CA LYS A 71 19.41 7.15 -6.94
C LYS A 71 19.89 5.72 -6.72
N ASP A 72 19.90 4.96 -7.81
CA ASP A 72 20.41 3.59 -7.85
C ASP A 72 19.74 2.66 -6.83
N LEU A 73 18.45 2.94 -6.56
CA LEU A 73 17.64 2.11 -5.65
C LEU A 73 17.20 0.81 -6.33
N PRO A 74 17.22 -0.32 -5.61
CA PRO A 74 16.52 -1.51 -6.06
C PRO A 74 15.00 -1.24 -6.10
N TYR A 75 14.34 -1.70 -7.14
CA TYR A 75 12.90 -1.54 -7.33
C TYR A 75 12.25 -2.82 -7.85
N LEU A 76 10.94 -2.92 -7.68
CA LEU A 76 10.16 -4.06 -8.16
C LEU A 76 9.65 -3.80 -9.58
N SER A 77 9.74 -4.82 -10.43
CA SER A 77 9.08 -4.82 -11.72
C SER A 77 7.58 -5.04 -11.57
N LEU A 78 6.80 -4.34 -12.40
CA LEU A 78 5.35 -4.49 -12.44
C LEU A 78 5.00 -5.64 -13.41
N GLY A 79 4.27 -6.62 -12.92
CA GLY A 79 3.74 -7.73 -13.70
C GLY A 79 2.52 -7.34 -14.54
N ASN A 80 1.76 -8.34 -14.95
CA ASN A 80 0.49 -8.19 -15.66
C ASN A 80 -0.63 -8.85 -14.84
N SER A 81 -1.54 -8.03 -14.30
CA SER A 81 -2.64 -8.57 -13.48
C SER A 81 -3.77 -9.20 -14.30
N ASP A 82 -3.80 -9.01 -15.61
CA ASP A 82 -4.83 -9.62 -16.48
C ASP A 82 -4.54 -11.10 -16.75
N ASP A 83 -3.27 -11.53 -16.57
CA ASP A 83 -2.84 -12.90 -16.74
C ASP A 83 -2.93 -13.73 -15.45
N VAL A 84 -3.30 -13.09 -14.33
CA VAL A 84 -3.35 -13.75 -13.01
C VAL A 84 -4.50 -14.76 -12.96
N MET A 85 -4.18 -15.99 -12.56
CA MET A 85 -5.14 -17.08 -12.42
C MET A 85 -5.41 -17.43 -10.96
N VAL A 86 -6.63 -17.86 -10.68
CA VAL A 86 -7.00 -18.42 -9.37
C VAL A 86 -6.16 -19.69 -9.11
N GLY A 87 -5.61 -19.79 -7.91
CA GLY A 87 -4.73 -20.86 -7.49
C GLY A 87 -3.23 -20.58 -7.66
N GLU A 88 -2.84 -19.47 -8.34
CA GLU A 88 -1.44 -19.05 -8.39
C GLU A 88 -0.92 -18.62 -7.02
N TRP A 89 0.36 -18.85 -6.78
CA TRP A 89 1.02 -18.36 -5.59
C TRP A 89 1.03 -16.84 -5.53
N ALA A 90 0.67 -16.31 -4.37
CA ALA A 90 0.68 -14.89 -4.07
C ALA A 90 1.50 -14.63 -2.80
N ILE A 91 2.44 -13.69 -2.89
CA ILE A 91 3.36 -13.33 -1.81
C ILE A 91 3.07 -11.87 -1.45
N ALA A 92 2.57 -11.62 -0.26
CA ALA A 92 2.32 -10.28 0.25
C ALA A 92 3.50 -9.82 1.11
N LEU A 93 3.97 -8.60 0.84
CA LEU A 93 5.01 -7.96 1.63
C LEU A 93 4.46 -6.69 2.30
N GLY A 94 4.92 -6.42 3.51
CA GLY A 94 4.51 -5.22 4.22
C GLY A 94 5.14 -5.07 5.59
N ASN A 95 4.60 -4.12 6.35
CA ASN A 95 5.04 -3.82 7.71
C ASN A 95 3.86 -3.92 8.70
N PRO A 96 3.33 -5.12 8.93
CA PRO A 96 2.22 -5.29 9.85
C PRO A 96 2.62 -4.83 11.25
N PHE A 97 1.76 -4.04 11.87
CA PHE A 97 1.94 -3.54 13.24
C PHE A 97 3.22 -2.73 13.51
N GLY A 98 3.88 -2.23 12.47
CA GLY A 98 5.11 -1.45 12.62
C GLY A 98 6.35 -2.29 13.00
N LEU A 99 6.33 -3.59 12.77
CA LEU A 99 7.45 -4.49 13.12
C LEU A 99 8.74 -4.19 12.34
N PHE A 100 8.66 -3.42 11.27
CA PHE A 100 9.80 -2.99 10.48
C PHE A 100 10.83 -2.22 11.29
N ASP A 101 10.42 -1.48 12.33
CA ASP A 101 11.31 -0.73 13.20
C ASP A 101 12.26 -1.62 14.02
N ILE A 102 11.97 -2.92 14.11
CA ILE A 102 12.77 -3.86 14.90
C ILE A 102 13.99 -4.34 14.11
N ASN A 103 13.85 -4.65 12.83
CA ASN A 103 14.91 -5.28 12.03
C ASN A 103 15.04 -4.74 10.60
N ALA A 104 14.26 -3.71 10.23
CA ALA A 104 14.23 -3.09 8.90
C ALA A 104 13.99 -4.05 7.72
N ASN A 105 13.31 -5.18 7.98
CA ASN A 105 12.91 -6.14 6.97
C ASN A 105 11.37 -6.21 6.88
N PRO A 106 10.80 -6.25 5.68
CA PRO A 106 9.38 -6.44 5.51
C PRO A 106 8.96 -7.83 6.00
N THR A 107 7.77 -7.91 6.55
CA THR A 107 7.12 -9.20 6.79
C THR A 107 6.63 -9.77 5.47
N VAL A 108 6.87 -11.05 5.26
CA VAL A 108 6.43 -11.80 4.08
C VAL A 108 5.39 -12.82 4.49
N THR A 109 4.25 -12.81 3.81
CA THR A 109 3.23 -13.86 3.93
C THR A 109 2.94 -14.47 2.58
N VAL A 110 2.63 -15.75 2.55
CA VAL A 110 2.41 -16.53 1.32
C VAL A 110 1.03 -17.14 1.36
N GLY A 111 0.35 -17.12 0.25
CA GLY A 111 -0.92 -17.76 -0.02
C GLY A 111 -1.11 -17.96 -1.52
N VAL A 112 -2.36 -18.00 -1.93
CA VAL A 112 -2.74 -18.12 -3.35
C VAL A 112 -3.69 -16.99 -3.73
N ILE A 113 -3.86 -16.78 -5.02
CA ILE A 113 -4.97 -15.99 -5.55
C ILE A 113 -6.25 -16.83 -5.38
N SER A 114 -7.11 -16.39 -4.48
CA SER A 114 -8.36 -17.09 -4.17
C SER A 114 -9.47 -16.75 -5.17
N ASN A 115 -9.45 -15.54 -5.75
CA ASN A 115 -10.42 -15.09 -6.74
C ASN A 115 -9.87 -13.86 -7.49
N THR A 116 -10.43 -13.60 -8.68
CA THR A 116 -10.12 -12.41 -9.50
C THR A 116 -11.40 -11.68 -9.86
N GLY A 117 -11.31 -10.38 -10.17
CA GLY A 117 -12.45 -9.58 -10.61
C GLY A 117 -13.47 -9.29 -9.50
N VAL A 118 -13.08 -9.34 -8.23
CA VAL A 118 -13.98 -9.16 -7.09
C VAL A 118 -14.37 -7.69 -6.93
N ASN A 119 -15.67 -7.43 -6.84
CA ASN A 119 -16.20 -6.10 -6.58
C ASN A 119 -16.65 -6.01 -5.12
N LEU A 120 -16.05 -5.09 -4.37
CA LEU A 120 -16.42 -4.83 -2.99
C LEU A 120 -17.43 -3.68 -2.92
N GLN A 121 -18.20 -3.65 -1.85
CA GLN A 121 -19.09 -2.52 -1.59
C GLN A 121 -18.24 -1.24 -1.45
N PRO A 122 -18.64 -0.13 -2.07
CA PRO A 122 -17.96 1.14 -1.90
C PRO A 122 -17.91 1.53 -0.42
N THR A 123 -16.76 2.02 0.03
CA THR A 123 -16.55 2.51 1.38
C THR A 123 -16.07 3.96 1.29
N ASP A 124 -16.78 4.88 1.86
CA ASP A 124 -16.52 6.32 1.78
C ASP A 124 -16.39 6.80 0.33
N ARG A 125 -15.17 7.21 -0.07
CA ARG A 125 -14.88 7.68 -1.44
C ARG A 125 -14.22 6.62 -2.32
N ARG A 126 -13.94 5.41 -1.79
CA ARG A 126 -13.17 4.37 -2.47
C ARG A 126 -14.05 3.40 -3.22
N VAL A 127 -13.59 3.04 -4.41
CA VAL A 127 -14.29 2.11 -5.31
C VAL A 127 -13.38 0.94 -5.63
N TYR A 128 -13.57 -0.14 -4.91
CA TYR A 128 -12.80 -1.39 -5.07
C TYR A 128 -13.50 -2.33 -6.04
N ARG A 129 -13.15 -2.21 -7.33
CA ARG A 129 -13.67 -3.07 -8.40
C ARG A 129 -12.56 -3.89 -9.03
N GLY A 130 -12.92 -5.10 -9.48
CA GLY A 130 -11.99 -5.98 -10.16
C GLY A 130 -10.83 -6.44 -9.30
N MET A 131 -10.98 -6.47 -7.97
CA MET A 131 -9.91 -6.77 -7.02
C MET A 131 -9.40 -8.20 -7.16
N LEU A 132 -8.12 -8.40 -6.85
CA LEU A 132 -7.54 -9.71 -6.60
C LEU A 132 -7.82 -10.09 -5.14
N GLN A 133 -8.35 -11.28 -4.92
CA GLN A 133 -8.51 -11.85 -3.59
C GLN A 133 -7.40 -12.84 -3.30
N THR A 134 -6.86 -12.84 -2.09
CA THR A 134 -5.81 -13.77 -1.64
C THR A 134 -6.06 -14.23 -0.20
N ASP A 135 -5.61 -15.42 0.12
CA ASP A 135 -5.55 -15.94 1.49
C ASP A 135 -4.18 -15.72 2.15
N ALA A 136 -3.19 -15.17 1.41
CA ALA A 136 -1.99 -14.62 2.02
C ALA A 136 -2.38 -13.64 3.13
N ALA A 137 -1.80 -13.79 4.32
CA ALA A 137 -2.20 -12.99 5.47
C ALA A 137 -1.89 -11.50 5.24
N ILE A 138 -2.94 -10.72 5.05
CA ILE A 138 -2.88 -9.26 5.00
C ILE A 138 -3.45 -8.71 6.30
N SER A 139 -2.68 -7.89 6.98
CA SER A 139 -3.03 -7.27 8.27
C SER A 139 -2.82 -5.76 8.20
N SER A 140 -3.26 -5.04 9.22
CA SER A 140 -3.02 -3.61 9.36
C SER A 140 -1.52 -3.31 9.24
N GLY A 141 -1.15 -2.37 8.35
CA GLY A 141 0.23 -2.05 8.01
C GLY A 141 0.76 -2.69 6.72
N ASN A 142 0.13 -3.74 6.19
CA ASN A 142 0.45 -4.27 4.85
C ASN A 142 -0.17 -3.44 3.72
N SER A 143 -1.16 -2.59 4.02
CA SER A 143 -1.79 -1.70 3.04
C SER A 143 -0.74 -0.84 2.33
N GLY A 144 -0.83 -0.77 1.01
CA GLY A 144 0.12 -0.10 0.12
C GLY A 144 1.34 -0.93 -0.26
N GLY A 145 1.60 -2.04 0.44
CA GLY A 145 2.65 -2.98 0.09
C GLY A 145 2.32 -3.79 -1.16
N PRO A 146 3.32 -4.43 -1.78
CA PRO A 146 3.13 -5.21 -2.99
C PRO A 146 2.56 -6.60 -2.70
N LEU A 147 1.69 -7.07 -3.58
CA LEU A 147 1.38 -8.48 -3.79
C LEU A 147 2.18 -8.92 -5.01
N VAL A 148 3.07 -9.91 -4.86
CA VAL A 148 3.94 -10.35 -5.94
C VAL A 148 3.69 -11.81 -6.30
N ASN A 149 4.01 -12.16 -7.55
CA ASN A 149 4.01 -13.54 -8.04
C ASN A 149 5.35 -14.24 -7.70
N THR A 150 5.51 -15.51 -8.08
CA THR A 150 6.73 -16.30 -7.85
C THR A 150 7.95 -15.80 -8.62
N LEU A 151 7.78 -14.92 -9.60
CA LEU A 151 8.86 -14.27 -10.34
C LEU A 151 9.31 -12.95 -9.67
N GLY A 152 8.70 -12.57 -8.53
CA GLY A 152 8.96 -11.30 -7.85
C GLY A 152 8.35 -10.09 -8.54
N GLN A 153 7.44 -10.27 -9.49
CA GLN A 153 6.74 -9.19 -10.18
C GLN A 153 5.50 -8.79 -9.40
N VAL A 154 5.26 -7.50 -9.26
CA VAL A 154 4.07 -6.97 -8.59
C VAL A 154 2.84 -7.23 -9.45
N ILE A 155 1.88 -7.98 -8.92
CA ILE A 155 0.57 -8.27 -9.54
C ILE A 155 -0.55 -7.44 -8.91
N GLY A 156 -0.33 -6.88 -7.71
CA GLY A 156 -1.32 -6.04 -7.04
C GLY A 156 -0.74 -5.18 -5.92
N VAL A 157 -1.54 -4.22 -5.46
CA VAL A 157 -1.25 -3.38 -4.29
C VAL A 157 -2.18 -3.81 -3.17
N ASN A 158 -1.63 -4.28 -2.05
CA ASN A 158 -2.43 -4.69 -0.89
C ASN A 158 -3.26 -3.50 -0.39
N ALA A 159 -4.57 -3.64 -0.25
CA ALA A 159 -5.43 -2.52 0.07
C ALA A 159 -6.25 -2.73 1.33
N THR A 160 -6.97 -3.83 1.44
CA THR A 160 -7.94 -4.03 2.52
C THR A 160 -8.13 -5.50 2.84
N ILE A 161 -8.74 -5.75 3.97
CA ILE A 161 -9.12 -7.09 4.41
C ILE A 161 -10.60 -7.13 4.76
N TYR A 162 -11.19 -8.31 4.65
CA TYR A 162 -12.45 -8.59 5.31
C TYR A 162 -12.14 -9.03 6.75
N SER A 163 -12.62 -8.29 7.74
CA SER A 163 -12.42 -8.65 9.15
C SER A 163 -13.75 -8.59 9.91
N THR A 164 -13.98 -9.59 10.72
CA THR A 164 -15.16 -9.68 11.59
C THR A 164 -14.93 -9.02 12.96
N SER A 165 -13.72 -8.53 13.24
CA SER A 165 -13.39 -7.95 14.54
C SER A 165 -13.09 -6.46 14.46
N ASN A 166 -13.84 -5.66 15.24
CA ASN A 166 -13.55 -4.25 15.51
C ASN A 166 -12.56 -4.13 16.70
N SER A 167 -11.37 -4.71 16.60
CA SER A 167 -10.40 -4.60 17.70
C SER A 167 -9.65 -3.26 17.62
N ARG A 168 -9.37 -2.66 18.79
CA ARG A 168 -8.56 -1.43 18.88
C ARG A 168 -7.11 -1.59 18.37
N MET A 169 -6.65 -2.82 18.19
CA MET A 169 -5.31 -3.16 17.68
C MET A 169 -5.28 -3.33 16.15
N GLY A 170 -6.38 -3.03 15.44
CA GLY A 170 -6.50 -3.24 14.01
C GLY A 170 -7.12 -4.59 13.65
N ALA A 171 -7.56 -4.72 12.40
CA ALA A 171 -8.17 -5.93 11.89
C ALA A 171 -7.09 -6.95 11.52
N GLY A 172 -7.18 -8.16 12.08
CA GLY A 172 -6.35 -9.30 11.68
C GLY A 172 -6.90 -10.02 10.47
N SER A 173 -6.02 -10.66 9.70
CA SER A 173 -6.41 -11.49 8.57
C SER A 173 -7.18 -12.73 9.03
N ILE A 174 -8.26 -13.04 8.31
CA ILE A 174 -9.03 -14.29 8.43
C ILE A 174 -8.90 -15.15 7.17
N GLY A 175 -7.88 -14.91 6.34
CA GLY A 175 -7.69 -15.58 5.06
C GLY A 175 -8.49 -14.94 3.91
N ILE A 176 -8.95 -13.71 4.08
CA ILE A 176 -9.66 -12.94 3.04
C ILE A 176 -9.02 -11.56 2.95
N GLY A 177 -8.06 -11.42 2.06
CA GLY A 177 -7.38 -10.18 1.72
C GLY A 177 -7.67 -9.76 0.29
N PHE A 178 -7.54 -8.47 0.00
CA PHE A 178 -7.77 -7.90 -1.31
C PHE A 178 -6.63 -6.98 -1.73
N ALA A 179 -6.27 -7.06 -3.01
CA ALA A 179 -5.29 -6.20 -3.63
C ALA A 179 -5.85 -5.52 -4.88
N ILE A 180 -5.47 -4.27 -5.10
CA ILE A 180 -5.77 -3.51 -6.32
C ILE A 180 -4.92 -4.11 -7.44
N PRO A 181 -5.50 -4.55 -8.57
CA PRO A 181 -4.74 -5.10 -9.69
C PRO A 181 -3.69 -4.13 -10.19
N ILE A 182 -2.49 -4.63 -10.51
CA ILE A 182 -1.36 -3.76 -10.87
C ILE A 182 -1.58 -3.00 -12.18
N ASN A 183 -2.31 -3.57 -13.15
CA ASN A 183 -2.61 -2.87 -14.40
C ASN A 183 -3.48 -1.63 -14.16
N ARG A 184 -4.45 -1.72 -13.23
CA ARG A 184 -5.25 -0.56 -12.80
C ARG A 184 -4.37 0.46 -12.07
N ALA A 185 -3.54 0.02 -11.12
CA ALA A 185 -2.62 0.91 -10.41
C ALA A 185 -1.64 1.60 -11.37
N ARG A 186 -1.13 0.89 -12.40
CA ARG A 186 -0.23 1.44 -13.42
C ARG A 186 -0.87 2.60 -14.18
N SER A 187 -2.13 2.44 -14.63
CA SER A 187 -2.85 3.52 -15.33
C SER A 187 -2.96 4.76 -14.45
N VAL A 188 -3.36 4.59 -13.19
CA VAL A 188 -3.44 5.70 -12.23
C VAL A 188 -2.07 6.35 -11.99
N ILE A 189 -1.01 5.56 -11.81
CA ILE A 189 0.36 6.05 -11.59
C ILE A 189 0.84 6.89 -12.78
N GLU A 190 0.54 6.48 -14.01
CA GLU A 190 0.91 7.25 -15.22
C GLU A 190 0.18 8.61 -15.26
N ASP A 191 -1.09 8.63 -14.88
CA ASP A 191 -1.87 9.86 -14.80
C ASP A 191 -1.37 10.79 -13.68
N LEU A 192 -1.08 10.24 -12.50
CA LEU A 192 -0.52 10.99 -11.38
C LEU A 192 0.86 11.59 -11.68
N LYS A 193 1.71 10.89 -12.45
CA LYS A 193 3.00 11.42 -12.92
C LYS A 193 2.84 12.64 -13.83
N LYS A 194 1.77 12.67 -14.63
CA LYS A 194 1.52 13.75 -15.61
C LYS A 194 0.81 14.94 -14.99
N ASN A 195 -0.19 14.67 -14.13
CA ASN A 195 -1.19 15.66 -13.72
C ASN A 195 -1.13 16.01 -12.23
N GLY A 196 -0.41 15.22 -11.42
CA GLY A 196 -0.27 15.39 -9.96
C GLY A 196 -1.45 14.86 -9.14
N SER A 197 -2.68 15.08 -9.55
CA SER A 197 -3.91 14.56 -8.88
C SER A 197 -4.99 14.29 -9.91
N ILE A 198 -5.86 13.34 -9.62
CA ILE A 198 -7.01 12.98 -10.46
C ILE A 198 -8.29 13.32 -9.70
#